data_6257cdca869f5621f4b712382ce01ce6
#
_entry.id   6257cdca869f5621f4b712382ce01ce6
#
_cell.length_a   1.000
_cell.length_b   1.000
_cell.length_c   1.000
_cell.angle_alpha   90.00
_cell.angle_beta   90.00
_cell.angle_gamma   90.00
#
_symmetry.space_group_name_H-M   'P 1'
#
loop_
_entity.id
_entity.type
_entity.pdbx_description
1 polymer ?
#
loop_
_entity_poly.entity_id
_entity_poly.type
_entity_poly.pdbx_seq_one_letter_code
_entity_poly.pdbx_strand_id
1 'polypeptide(L)'
;MADELLTEIRDRVMIITLNRPEAMNAVNMALAEQMAAAMVELDANPDLSVGVLTANGRGFSAGMDLKAFVSGGMPNLPERGFAGIAEMAADKPLIAAVEGFALAGGLEIALSCDLLVASKGAKLGIPEVGVGLFAGAGALSRLPRRVPYGLAMQMALTGEPIT
;
A
#
# COMPACT_ATOMS: atom_id res chain seq x y z
N MET A 1 -11.58 -18.53 6.47
CA MET A 1 -11.54 -17.04 6.46
C MET A 1 -11.41 -16.65 5.01
N ALA A 2 -12.06 -15.60 4.56
CA ALA A 2 -11.88 -15.14 3.17
C ALA A 2 -10.44 -14.63 3.01
N ASP A 3 -9.84 -14.87 1.84
CA ASP A 3 -8.51 -14.35 1.54
C ASP A 3 -8.58 -12.82 1.40
N GLU A 4 -7.84 -12.11 2.25
CA GLU A 4 -7.81 -10.65 2.27
C GLU A 4 -6.85 -10.06 1.22
N LEU A 5 -6.02 -10.93 0.65
CA LEU A 5 -5.18 -10.70 -0.50
C LEU A 5 -5.36 -11.86 -1.48
N LEU A 6 -5.49 -11.55 -2.76
CA LEU A 6 -5.55 -12.55 -3.81
C LEU A 6 -4.30 -12.46 -4.68
N THR A 7 -3.80 -13.59 -5.16
CA THR A 7 -2.71 -13.65 -6.12
C THR A 7 -3.16 -14.40 -7.37
N GLU A 8 -2.78 -13.90 -8.53
CA GLU A 8 -3.00 -14.52 -9.83
C GLU A 8 -1.74 -14.38 -10.67
N ILE A 9 -1.35 -15.45 -11.35
CA ILE A 9 -0.22 -15.43 -12.27
C ILE A 9 -0.75 -15.39 -13.71
N ARG A 10 -0.32 -14.36 -14.44
CA ARG A 10 -0.56 -14.23 -15.89
C ARG A 10 0.77 -14.09 -16.60
N ASP A 11 1.16 -15.09 -17.36
CA ASP A 11 2.49 -15.19 -17.98
C ASP A 11 3.59 -15.06 -16.91
N ARG A 12 4.40 -14.02 -16.97
CA ARG A 12 5.49 -13.74 -16.04
C ARG A 12 5.16 -12.65 -15.01
N VAL A 13 3.87 -12.30 -14.88
CA VAL A 13 3.37 -11.24 -14.00
C VAL A 13 2.56 -11.83 -12.87
N MET A 14 2.89 -11.48 -11.63
CA MET A 14 2.09 -11.77 -10.45
C MET A 14 1.15 -10.59 -10.18
N ILE A 15 -0.14 -10.79 -10.29
CA ILE A 15 -1.16 -9.81 -9.92
C ILE A 15 -1.52 -10.06 -8.46
N ILE A 16 -1.30 -9.06 -7.62
CA ILE A 16 -1.55 -9.08 -6.18
C ILE A 16 -2.69 -8.12 -5.91
N THR A 17 -3.82 -8.62 -5.42
CA THR A 17 -5.04 -7.82 -5.28
C THR A 17 -5.46 -7.71 -3.82
N LEU A 18 -5.49 -6.50 -3.28
CA LEU A 18 -6.10 -6.23 -1.97
C LEU A 18 -7.59 -6.55 -2.05
N ASN A 19 -8.10 -7.36 -1.12
CA ASN A 19 -9.44 -7.94 -1.23
C ASN A 19 -10.26 -7.80 0.08
N ARG A 20 -10.29 -6.57 0.61
CA ARG A 20 -11.17 -6.14 1.72
C ARG A 20 -12.01 -4.92 1.32
N PRO A 21 -12.77 -4.97 0.21
CA PRO A 21 -13.46 -3.80 -0.33
C PRO A 21 -14.49 -3.20 0.64
N GLU A 22 -15.13 -4.01 1.48
CA GLU A 22 -16.07 -3.59 2.53
C GLU A 22 -15.39 -2.73 3.63
N ALA A 23 -14.10 -2.97 3.87
CA ALA A 23 -13.26 -2.19 4.79
C ALA A 23 -12.39 -1.16 4.07
N MET A 24 -12.70 -0.81 2.80
CA MET A 24 -11.90 0.09 1.97
C MET A 24 -10.43 -0.37 1.84
N ASN A 25 -10.22 -1.68 1.81
CA ASN A 25 -8.90 -2.32 1.78
C ASN A 25 -7.96 -1.83 2.91
N ALA A 26 -8.53 -1.52 4.07
CA ALA A 26 -7.75 -1.17 5.25
C ALA A 26 -6.95 -2.38 5.74
N VAL A 27 -5.71 -2.12 6.16
CA VAL A 27 -4.72 -3.14 6.50
C VAL A 27 -4.87 -3.59 7.95
N ASN A 28 -5.13 -4.88 8.13
CA ASN A 28 -5.01 -5.58 9.40
C ASN A 28 -3.82 -6.55 9.36
N MET A 29 -3.60 -7.31 10.42
CA MET A 29 -2.47 -8.24 10.52
C MET A 29 -2.54 -9.34 9.46
N ALA A 30 -3.73 -9.92 9.22
CA ALA A 30 -3.88 -11.01 8.25
C ALA A 30 -3.51 -10.57 6.82
N LEU A 31 -3.93 -9.36 6.40
CA LEU A 31 -3.54 -8.80 5.11
C LEU A 31 -2.02 -8.54 5.06
N ALA A 32 -1.42 -8.03 6.15
CA ALA A 32 0.02 -7.80 6.20
C ALA A 32 0.84 -9.10 6.05
N GLU A 33 0.41 -10.16 6.72
CA GLU A 33 1.03 -11.49 6.62
C GLU A 33 0.90 -12.08 5.21
N GLN A 34 -0.29 -11.98 4.59
CA GLN A 34 -0.50 -12.44 3.22
C GLN A 34 0.31 -11.61 2.21
N MET A 35 0.44 -10.31 2.41
CA MET A 35 1.29 -9.45 1.58
C MET A 35 2.76 -9.86 1.68
N ALA A 36 3.26 -10.07 2.90
CA ALA A 36 4.64 -10.52 3.10
C ALA A 36 4.91 -11.87 2.40
N ALA A 37 3.96 -12.80 2.49
CA ALA A 37 4.05 -14.09 1.80
C ALA A 37 4.07 -13.93 0.28
N ALA A 38 3.23 -13.03 -0.27
CA ALA A 38 3.22 -12.74 -1.70
C ALA A 38 4.54 -12.15 -2.21
N MET A 39 5.20 -11.28 -1.41
CA MET A 39 6.53 -10.75 -1.75
C MET A 39 7.58 -11.86 -1.81
N VAL A 40 7.56 -12.77 -0.83
CA VAL A 40 8.47 -13.94 -0.81
C VAL A 40 8.22 -14.85 -2.02
N GLU A 41 6.97 -15.13 -2.35
CA GLU A 41 6.60 -15.94 -3.51
C GLU A 41 7.05 -15.30 -4.82
N LEU A 42 6.83 -14.00 -4.98
CA LEU A 42 7.26 -13.25 -6.17
C LEU A 42 8.76 -13.41 -6.40
N ASP A 43 9.57 -13.23 -5.35
CA ASP A 43 11.03 -13.28 -5.46
C ASP A 43 11.54 -14.71 -5.68
N ALA A 44 10.97 -15.70 -4.99
CA ALA A 44 11.39 -17.07 -5.06
C ALA A 44 11.04 -17.78 -6.39
N ASN A 45 10.00 -17.32 -7.10
CA ASN A 45 9.53 -17.98 -8.31
C ASN A 45 10.32 -17.52 -9.54
N PRO A 46 11.18 -18.37 -10.16
CA PRO A 46 12.02 -17.97 -11.31
C PRO A 46 11.21 -17.66 -12.58
N ASP A 47 9.96 -18.11 -12.66
CA ASP A 47 9.08 -17.85 -13.81
C ASP A 47 8.42 -16.47 -13.75
N LEU A 48 8.48 -15.77 -12.62
CA LEU A 48 7.94 -14.43 -12.46
C LEU A 48 9.03 -13.36 -12.69
N SER A 49 8.64 -12.24 -13.28
CA SER A 49 9.53 -11.11 -13.57
C SER A 49 9.10 -9.82 -12.88
N VAL A 50 7.83 -9.67 -12.50
CA VAL A 50 7.26 -8.43 -11.96
C VAL A 50 5.99 -8.71 -11.20
N GLY A 51 5.73 -7.92 -10.15
CA GLY A 51 4.46 -7.88 -9.44
C GLY A 51 3.64 -6.63 -9.80
N VAL A 52 2.32 -6.78 -9.89
CA VAL A 52 1.37 -5.68 -10.00
C VAL A 52 0.46 -5.72 -8.78
N LEU A 53 0.54 -4.70 -7.94
CA LEU A 53 -0.28 -4.56 -6.75
C LEU A 53 -1.48 -3.67 -7.06
N THR A 54 -2.67 -4.22 -6.92
CA THR A 54 -3.96 -3.56 -7.19
C THR A 54 -4.96 -3.86 -6.09
N ALA A 55 -6.23 -3.49 -6.28
CA ALA A 55 -7.26 -3.67 -5.28
C ALA A 55 -8.64 -3.92 -5.89
N ASN A 56 -9.45 -4.70 -5.20
CA ASN A 56 -10.87 -4.83 -5.47
C ASN A 56 -11.67 -3.69 -4.81
N GLY A 57 -12.79 -3.30 -5.42
CA GLY A 57 -13.71 -2.31 -4.89
C GLY A 57 -13.44 -0.90 -5.39
N ARG A 58 -13.85 0.10 -4.59
CA ARG A 58 -13.92 1.51 -5.01
C ARG A 58 -12.62 2.31 -4.87
N GLY A 59 -11.59 1.72 -4.30
CA GLY A 59 -10.31 2.37 -4.09
C GLY A 59 -9.22 1.40 -3.68
N PHE A 60 -7.97 1.85 -3.81
CA PHE A 60 -6.81 1.00 -3.54
C PHE A 60 -6.73 0.64 -2.06
N SER A 61 -6.53 1.61 -1.17
CA SER A 61 -6.53 1.38 0.28
C SER A 61 -6.70 2.69 1.05
N ALA A 62 -7.44 2.64 2.16
CA ALA A 62 -7.58 3.74 3.13
C ALA A 62 -6.50 3.73 4.22
N GLY A 63 -5.56 2.78 4.21
CA GLY A 63 -4.48 2.68 5.18
C GLY A 63 -4.76 1.67 6.29
N MET A 64 -4.35 1.97 7.52
CA MET A 64 -4.46 1.06 8.66
C MET A 64 -5.90 0.82 9.08
N ASP A 65 -6.24 -0.42 9.42
CA ASP A 65 -7.53 -0.77 10.03
C ASP A 65 -7.55 -0.29 11.50
N LEU A 66 -8.16 0.87 11.73
CA LEU A 66 -8.21 1.49 13.06
C LEU A 66 -8.99 0.64 14.09
N LYS A 67 -9.94 -0.17 13.65
CA LYS A 67 -10.68 -1.07 14.55
C LYS A 67 -9.78 -2.21 15.03
N ALA A 68 -9.02 -2.81 14.12
CA ALA A 68 -8.03 -3.83 14.46
C ALA A 68 -6.91 -3.24 15.34
N PHE A 69 -6.46 -2.01 15.06
CA PHE A 69 -5.44 -1.32 15.86
C PHE A 69 -5.88 -1.10 17.31
N VAL A 70 -7.09 -0.62 17.56
CA VAL A 70 -7.63 -0.42 18.93
C VAL A 70 -7.72 -1.76 19.68
N SER A 71 -7.90 -2.87 18.98
CA SER A 71 -7.92 -4.23 19.55
C SER A 71 -6.50 -4.80 19.79
N GLY A 72 -5.44 -4.00 19.60
CA GLY A 72 -4.04 -4.38 19.84
C GLY A 72 -3.30 -4.96 18.63
N GLY A 73 -3.90 -4.90 17.45
CA GLY A 73 -3.32 -5.43 16.22
C GLY A 73 -2.69 -4.33 15.34
N MET A 74 -1.43 -3.97 15.58
CA MET A 74 -0.68 -3.13 14.63
C MET A 74 -0.14 -4.01 13.48
N PRO A 75 -0.52 -3.79 12.22
CA PRO A 75 -0.11 -4.62 11.08
C PRO A 75 1.32 -4.28 10.63
N ASN A 76 2.26 -4.45 11.55
CA ASN A 76 3.69 -4.20 11.35
C ASN A 76 4.45 -5.51 11.58
N LEU A 77 5.07 -6.03 10.53
CA LEU A 77 5.83 -7.27 10.59
C LEU A 77 7.31 -6.99 10.84
N PRO A 78 8.02 -7.86 11.59
CA PRO A 78 9.47 -7.78 11.69
C PRO A 78 10.11 -7.74 10.30
N GLU A 79 11.13 -6.91 10.12
CA GLU A 79 11.93 -6.73 8.87
C GLU A 79 11.16 -6.14 7.69
N ARG A 80 9.83 -6.38 7.57
CA ARG A 80 9.02 -5.91 6.44
C ARG A 80 8.21 -4.66 6.73
N GLY A 81 8.05 -4.29 8.01
CA GLY A 81 7.34 -3.09 8.42
C GLY A 81 5.82 -3.15 8.19
N PHE A 82 5.21 -1.99 8.07
CA PHE A 82 3.77 -1.84 7.87
C PHE A 82 3.29 -2.58 6.62
N ALA A 83 2.16 -3.24 6.75
CA ALA A 83 1.51 -4.02 5.69
C ALA A 83 2.39 -5.14 5.08
N GLY A 84 3.51 -5.52 5.73
CA GLY A 84 4.41 -6.55 5.21
C GLY A 84 5.23 -6.14 4.00
N ILE A 85 5.33 -4.85 3.69
CA ILE A 85 5.96 -4.32 2.47
C ILE A 85 6.72 -3.00 2.69
N ALA A 86 6.37 -2.22 3.73
CA ALA A 86 6.82 -0.83 3.83
C ALA A 86 8.34 -0.67 4.04
N GLU A 87 9.00 -1.58 4.72
CA GLU A 87 10.45 -1.55 4.97
C GLU A 87 11.22 -2.47 4.03
N MET A 88 10.63 -3.60 3.63
CA MET A 88 11.21 -4.54 2.68
C MET A 88 10.11 -5.01 1.72
N ALA A 89 10.10 -4.47 0.52
CA ALA A 89 9.24 -4.93 -0.58
C ALA A 89 9.80 -6.23 -1.20
N ALA A 90 9.49 -6.52 -2.46
CA ALA A 90 10.14 -7.57 -3.22
C ALA A 90 11.46 -7.06 -3.83
N ASP A 91 12.37 -7.98 -4.14
CA ASP A 91 13.57 -7.69 -4.93
C ASP A 91 13.23 -7.50 -6.42
N LYS A 92 12.18 -8.18 -6.89
CA LYS A 92 11.65 -8.00 -8.24
C LYS A 92 10.81 -6.73 -8.35
N PRO A 93 10.76 -6.10 -9.55
CA PRO A 93 9.98 -4.88 -9.75
C PRO A 93 8.53 -5.02 -9.32
N LEU A 94 8.02 -3.98 -8.65
CA LEU A 94 6.63 -3.84 -8.24
C LEU A 94 6.00 -2.60 -8.85
N ILE A 95 4.78 -2.75 -9.34
CA ILE A 95 3.97 -1.65 -9.89
C ILE A 95 2.69 -1.54 -9.07
N ALA A 96 2.46 -0.40 -8.43
CA ALA A 96 1.17 -0.09 -7.82
C ALA A 96 0.20 0.42 -8.90
N ALA A 97 -0.93 -0.26 -9.07
CA ALA A 97 -2.03 0.17 -9.94
C ALA A 97 -3.17 0.71 -9.07
N VAL A 98 -3.26 2.03 -8.99
CA VAL A 98 -4.15 2.73 -8.05
C VAL A 98 -5.39 3.25 -8.74
N GLU A 99 -6.55 2.78 -8.31
CA GLU A 99 -7.84 3.33 -8.67
C GLU A 99 -8.53 3.97 -7.47
N GLY A 100 -9.37 4.98 -7.70
CA GLY A 100 -10.19 5.65 -6.71
C GLY A 100 -9.39 6.43 -5.68
N PHE A 101 -8.74 5.77 -4.73
CA PHE A 101 -7.92 6.44 -3.73
C PHE A 101 -6.83 5.53 -3.16
N ALA A 102 -5.70 6.15 -2.77
CA ALA A 102 -4.70 5.58 -1.88
C ALA A 102 -4.40 6.63 -0.81
N LEU A 103 -4.85 6.38 0.42
CA LEU A 103 -4.79 7.35 1.51
C LEU A 103 -4.03 6.77 2.71
N ALA A 104 -3.35 7.63 3.45
CA ALA A 104 -2.59 7.24 4.64
C ALA A 104 -1.63 6.08 4.34
N GLY A 105 -1.63 5.04 5.17
CA GLY A 105 -0.88 3.80 4.92
C GLY A 105 -1.14 3.16 3.55
N GLY A 106 -2.28 3.44 2.90
CA GLY A 106 -2.55 2.99 1.53
C GLY A 106 -1.65 3.65 0.50
N LEU A 107 -1.37 4.96 0.66
CA LEU A 107 -0.36 5.62 -0.17
C LEU A 107 1.06 5.16 0.19
N GLU A 108 1.33 4.85 1.46
CA GLU A 108 2.62 4.32 1.90
C GLU A 108 2.94 2.97 1.24
N ILE A 109 1.93 2.08 1.14
CA ILE A 109 2.03 0.81 0.40
C ILE A 109 2.32 1.09 -1.09
N ALA A 110 1.56 1.97 -1.73
CA ALA A 110 1.76 2.31 -3.13
C ALA A 110 3.15 2.93 -3.39
N LEU A 111 3.65 3.75 -2.48
CA LEU A 111 4.99 4.34 -2.54
C LEU A 111 6.12 3.34 -2.23
N SER A 112 5.82 2.19 -1.65
CA SER A 112 6.79 1.09 -1.46
C SER A 112 7.05 0.31 -2.73
N CYS A 113 6.17 0.46 -3.75
CA CYS A 113 6.40 -0.08 -5.09
C CYS A 113 7.35 0.80 -5.89
N ASP A 114 8.02 0.22 -6.89
CA ASP A 114 8.98 0.92 -7.76
C ASP A 114 8.28 1.94 -8.66
N LEU A 115 7.14 1.55 -9.22
CA LEU A 115 6.32 2.40 -10.07
C LEU A 115 4.90 2.54 -9.48
N LEU A 116 4.29 3.71 -9.71
CA LEU A 116 2.90 3.97 -9.37
C LEU A 116 2.18 4.48 -10.61
N VAL A 117 1.13 3.77 -11.00
CA VAL A 117 0.21 4.15 -12.06
C VAL A 117 -1.14 4.41 -11.41
N ALA A 118 -1.67 5.62 -11.58
CA ALA A 118 -2.96 6.00 -11.00
C ALA A 118 -3.98 6.28 -12.11
N SER A 119 -5.23 5.88 -11.87
CA SER A 119 -6.34 6.28 -12.73
C SER A 119 -6.56 7.80 -12.64
N LYS A 120 -7.05 8.40 -13.72
CA LYS A 120 -7.39 9.82 -13.74
C LYS A 120 -8.43 10.14 -12.66
N GLY A 121 -8.10 11.09 -11.78
CA GLY A 121 -8.97 11.48 -10.66
C GLY A 121 -8.79 10.60 -9.40
N ALA A 122 -7.86 9.66 -9.38
CA ALA A 122 -7.51 8.97 -8.16
C ALA A 122 -6.98 9.95 -7.11
N LYS A 123 -7.44 9.81 -5.86
CA LYS A 123 -7.01 10.65 -4.74
C LYS A 123 -5.81 10.03 -4.04
N LEU A 124 -4.71 10.75 -3.97
CA LEU A 124 -3.49 10.33 -3.29
C LEU A 124 -3.22 11.29 -2.12
N GLY A 125 -3.08 10.78 -0.90
CA GLY A 125 -2.92 11.66 0.26
C GLY A 125 -2.37 10.99 1.51
N ILE A 126 -1.83 11.82 2.41
CA ILE A 126 -1.34 11.46 3.74
C ILE A 126 -2.06 12.32 4.79
N PRO A 127 -3.34 12.01 5.10
CA PRO A 127 -4.20 12.84 5.93
C PRO A 127 -3.95 12.70 7.44
N GLU A 128 -2.92 11.99 7.86
CA GLU A 128 -2.63 11.64 9.26
C GLU A 128 -2.57 12.86 10.18
N VAL A 129 -2.08 14.00 9.68
CA VAL A 129 -1.97 15.25 10.47
C VAL A 129 -3.34 15.72 10.98
N GLY A 130 -4.41 15.45 10.24
CA GLY A 130 -5.77 15.81 10.64
C GLY A 130 -6.29 15.06 11.89
N VAL A 131 -5.62 13.97 12.27
CA VAL A 131 -5.95 13.17 13.46
C VAL A 131 -4.79 13.13 14.46
N GLY A 132 -3.82 14.03 14.35
CA GLY A 132 -2.68 14.15 15.27
C GLY A 132 -1.63 13.05 15.11
N LEU A 133 -1.59 12.39 13.96
CA LEU A 133 -0.62 11.36 13.59
C LEU A 133 0.29 11.87 12.46
N PHE A 134 1.22 11.02 12.04
CA PHE A 134 2.06 11.25 10.87
C PHE A 134 2.21 9.96 10.06
N ALA A 135 2.48 10.09 8.77
CA ALA A 135 2.69 8.97 7.85
C ALA A 135 4.07 8.31 8.12
N GLY A 136 4.07 7.37 9.07
CA GLY A 136 5.29 6.77 9.64
C GLY A 136 5.83 5.57 8.87
N ALA A 137 5.07 5.00 7.93
CA ALA A 137 5.48 3.83 7.18
C ALA A 137 6.24 4.16 5.87
N GLY A 138 6.78 5.38 5.77
CA GLY A 138 7.73 5.77 4.74
C GLY A 138 7.25 6.83 3.75
N ALA A 139 6.00 7.33 3.82
CA ALA A 139 5.54 8.37 2.90
C ALA A 139 6.36 9.66 3.04
N LEU A 140 6.68 10.09 4.26
CA LEU A 140 7.43 11.32 4.48
C LEU A 140 8.84 11.29 3.85
N SER A 141 9.44 10.12 3.67
CA SER A 141 10.74 9.95 3.02
C SER A 141 10.65 9.68 1.51
N ARG A 142 9.59 8.98 1.06
CA ARG A 142 9.42 8.57 -0.34
C ARG A 142 8.71 9.62 -1.19
N LEU A 143 7.68 10.28 -0.65
CA LEU A 143 6.87 11.25 -1.38
C LEU A 143 7.69 12.41 -1.94
N PRO A 144 8.63 13.04 -1.20
CA PRO A 144 9.47 14.12 -1.73
C PRO A 144 10.40 13.71 -2.88
N ARG A 145 10.58 12.39 -3.09
CA ARG A 145 11.37 11.85 -4.21
C ARG A 145 10.51 11.53 -5.44
N ARG A 146 9.18 11.57 -5.30
CA ARG A 146 8.22 11.21 -6.35
C ARG A 146 7.46 12.40 -6.90
N VAL A 147 7.31 13.46 -6.10
CA VAL A 147 6.63 14.71 -6.49
C VAL A 147 7.47 15.92 -6.11
N PRO A 148 7.21 17.12 -6.66
CA PRO A 148 7.89 18.34 -6.23
C PRO A 148 7.84 18.52 -4.72
N TYR A 149 8.94 18.91 -4.09
CA TYR A 149 9.08 19.02 -2.64
C TYR A 149 7.99 19.88 -1.99
N GLY A 150 7.63 21.03 -2.62
CA GLY A 150 6.55 21.90 -2.10
C GLY A 150 5.19 21.19 -2.05
N LEU A 151 4.91 20.33 -3.04
CA LEU A 151 3.67 19.54 -3.07
C LEU A 151 3.69 18.46 -1.98
N ALA A 152 4.81 17.77 -1.79
CA ALA A 152 4.97 16.80 -0.70
C ALA A 152 4.75 17.45 0.67
N MET A 153 5.33 18.65 0.88
CA MET A 153 5.16 19.42 2.12
C MET A 153 3.70 19.88 2.32
N GLN A 154 3.03 20.35 1.26
CA GLN A 154 1.63 20.71 1.31
C GLN A 154 0.77 19.51 1.78
N MET A 155 0.93 18.36 1.12
CA MET A 155 0.20 17.13 1.51
C MET A 155 0.46 16.75 2.97
N ALA A 156 1.72 16.81 3.43
CA ALA A 156 2.09 16.44 4.79
C ALA A 156 1.56 17.40 5.85
N LEU A 157 1.53 18.70 5.57
CA LEU A 157 1.13 19.72 6.54
C LEU A 157 -0.36 19.98 6.57
N THR A 158 -1.06 19.83 5.43
CA THR A 158 -2.51 20.09 5.34
C THR A 158 -3.34 18.81 5.44
N GLY A 159 -2.77 17.64 5.11
CA GLY A 159 -3.51 16.40 4.98
C GLY A 159 -4.42 16.35 3.74
N GLU A 160 -4.41 17.38 2.90
CA GLU A 160 -5.23 17.42 1.69
C GLU A 160 -4.68 16.51 0.60
N PRO A 161 -5.50 15.62 0.01
CA PRO A 161 -5.07 14.76 -1.08
C PRO A 161 -4.94 15.53 -2.38
N ILE A 162 -4.07 15.03 -3.26
CA ILE A 162 -3.97 15.44 -4.67
C ILE A 162 -4.72 14.48 -5.59
N THR A 163 -4.98 14.90 -6.84
CA THR A 163 -5.59 14.09 -7.91
C THR A 163 -4.73 14.12 -9.16
#